data_d59130264ded9cf2c83c747493ed8c55
#
_entry.id   d59130264ded9cf2c83c747493ed8c55
#
_cell.length_a   1.000
_cell.length_b   1.000
_cell.length_c   1.000
_cell.angle_alpha   90.00
_cell.angle_beta   90.00
_cell.angle_gamma   90.00
#
_symmetry.space_group_name_H-M   'P 1'
#
loop_
_entity.id
_entity.type
_entity.pdbx_description
1 polymer ?
#
loop_
_entity_poly.entity_id
_entity_poly.type
_entity_poly.pdbx_seq_one_letter_code
_entity_poly.pdbx_strand_id
1 'polypeptide(L)'
;NPSKYFDFNNLKNTEIKSQGDFHFSSHQLGQIDALLRQHNLKTNVSEFIIFLKEAIEGREYGKFVFTKSVNEILKLVKKYGSQFGLSADDMSFCDITTLMRLYSTIAFVEEKSLLSQEIHRNKKINNAYKLLKLPTLICEADDIYRFYHSEIEPNFVTLNNVAGEPIFDLQKRTQPQVIFNKIVFIESADPGFDWIFSY
;
A
#
# COMPACT_ATOMS: atom_id res chain seq x y z
N ASN A 1 6.09 -8.47 4.00
CA ASN A 1 7.50 -8.60 3.68
C ASN A 1 7.79 -7.82 2.40
N PRO A 2 8.57 -6.72 2.40
CA PRO A 2 8.89 -5.93 1.21
C PRO A 2 9.53 -6.76 0.10
N SER A 3 10.34 -7.78 0.44
CA SER A 3 10.89 -8.72 -0.56
C SER A 3 9.83 -9.55 -1.31
N LYS A 4 8.55 -9.49 -0.89
CA LYS A 4 7.43 -10.08 -1.62
C LYS A 4 7.00 -9.20 -2.81
N TYR A 5 7.28 -7.91 -2.73
CA TYR A 5 6.87 -6.89 -3.70
C TYR A 5 8.05 -6.30 -4.48
N PHE A 6 9.25 -6.31 -3.89
CA PHE A 6 10.45 -5.76 -4.51
C PHE A 6 11.55 -6.82 -4.53
N ASP A 7 11.98 -7.22 -5.71
CA ASP A 7 13.21 -7.98 -5.87
C ASP A 7 14.38 -7.00 -5.98
N PHE A 8 14.94 -6.67 -4.83
CA PHE A 8 16.08 -5.75 -4.73
C PHE A 8 17.34 -6.24 -5.46
N ASN A 9 17.42 -7.53 -5.83
CA ASN A 9 18.55 -8.06 -6.58
C ASN A 9 18.47 -7.69 -8.06
N ASN A 10 17.27 -7.52 -8.60
CA ASN A 10 17.07 -7.11 -9.98
C ASN A 10 17.14 -5.59 -10.20
N LEU A 11 16.98 -4.77 -9.14
CA LEU A 11 17.14 -3.32 -9.23
C LEU A 11 18.58 -2.86 -9.55
N LYS A 12 19.59 -3.72 -9.36
CA LYS A 12 20.98 -3.39 -9.69
C LYS A 12 21.26 -3.34 -11.20
N ASN A 13 20.39 -3.86 -12.05
CA ASN A 13 20.60 -3.94 -13.50
C ASN A 13 19.63 -3.07 -14.31
N THR A 14 18.66 -2.43 -13.70
CA THR A 14 17.88 -1.39 -14.37
C THR A 14 18.69 -0.11 -14.31
N GLU A 15 19.34 0.25 -15.42
CA GLU A 15 19.76 1.64 -15.63
C GLU A 15 18.49 2.48 -15.50
N ILE A 16 18.36 3.14 -14.33
CA ILE A 16 17.40 4.21 -14.16
C ILE A 16 17.84 5.26 -15.19
N LYS A 17 17.20 5.27 -16.37
CA LYS A 17 17.33 6.39 -17.29
C LYS A 17 16.96 7.60 -16.46
N SER A 18 17.96 8.40 -16.09
CA SER A 18 17.74 9.67 -15.44
C SER A 18 16.79 10.43 -16.35
N GLN A 19 15.52 10.53 -15.94
CA GLN A 19 14.65 11.54 -16.55
C GLN A 19 15.43 12.85 -16.37
N GLY A 20 15.72 13.51 -17.49
CA GLY A 20 16.48 14.78 -17.46
C GLY A 20 15.90 15.70 -16.39
N ASP A 21 16.73 16.46 -15.73
CA ASP A 21 16.33 17.36 -14.66
C ASP A 21 15.12 18.20 -15.10
N PHE A 22 14.03 18.06 -14.37
CA PHE A 22 12.82 18.85 -14.63
C PHE A 22 13.08 20.29 -14.24
N HIS A 23 12.90 21.21 -15.19
CA HIS A 23 13.02 22.64 -14.97
C HIS A 23 11.72 23.37 -15.28
N PHE A 24 11.28 24.20 -14.36
CA PHE A 24 10.15 25.09 -14.60
C PHE A 24 10.55 26.17 -15.62
N SER A 25 9.68 26.46 -16.58
CA SER A 25 9.85 27.59 -17.47
C SER A 25 9.68 28.93 -16.72
N SER A 26 10.26 30.01 -17.25
CA SER A 26 10.11 31.33 -16.66
C SER A 26 8.64 31.75 -16.49
N HIS A 27 7.79 31.34 -17.42
CA HIS A 27 6.34 31.58 -17.33
C HIS A 27 5.69 30.85 -16.14
N GLN A 28 6.01 29.58 -15.92
CA GLN A 28 5.50 28.80 -14.79
C GLN A 28 6.00 29.38 -13.45
N LEU A 29 7.27 29.78 -13.38
CA LEU A 29 7.83 30.45 -12.18
C LEU A 29 7.09 31.73 -11.87
N GLY A 30 6.77 32.53 -12.90
CA GLY A 30 5.97 33.75 -12.75
C GLY A 30 4.55 33.50 -12.26
N GLN A 31 3.91 32.45 -12.74
CA GLN A 31 2.58 32.02 -12.25
C GLN A 31 2.62 31.60 -10.78
N ILE A 32 3.63 30.82 -10.37
CA ILE A 32 3.82 30.42 -8.97
C ILE A 32 4.01 31.66 -8.08
N ASP A 33 4.85 32.60 -8.50
CA ASP A 33 5.09 33.84 -7.74
C ASP A 33 3.80 34.66 -7.55
N ALA A 34 3.02 34.77 -8.61
CA ALA A 34 1.72 35.47 -8.55
C ALA A 34 0.76 34.78 -7.54
N LEU A 35 0.69 33.46 -7.54
CA LEU A 35 -0.13 32.70 -6.59
C LEU A 35 0.36 32.85 -5.15
N LEU A 36 1.67 32.79 -4.91
CA LEU A 36 2.25 32.98 -3.58
C LEU A 36 1.87 34.34 -3.01
N ARG A 37 1.95 35.41 -3.83
CA ARG A 37 1.55 36.78 -3.45
C ARG A 37 0.03 36.86 -3.20
N GLN A 38 -0.77 36.28 -4.09
CA GLN A 38 -2.24 36.29 -3.97
C GLN A 38 -2.70 35.66 -2.65
N HIS A 39 -2.02 34.61 -2.20
CA HIS A 39 -2.34 33.90 -0.95
C HIS A 39 -1.55 34.42 0.25
N ASN A 40 -0.87 35.57 0.13
CA ASN A 40 -0.08 36.21 1.20
C ASN A 40 0.98 35.28 1.82
N LEU A 41 1.55 34.36 1.05
CA LEU A 41 2.65 33.51 1.49
C LEU A 41 3.96 34.29 1.46
N LYS A 42 4.60 34.43 2.62
CA LYS A 42 5.85 35.20 2.82
C LYS A 42 7.07 34.34 2.44
N THR A 43 7.14 33.90 1.20
CA THR A 43 8.27 33.14 0.64
C THR A 43 8.44 33.50 -0.82
N ASN A 44 9.61 33.26 -1.37
CA ASN A 44 9.85 33.40 -2.81
C ASN A 44 9.72 32.02 -3.50
N VAL A 45 9.62 32.04 -4.84
CA VAL A 45 9.42 30.82 -5.65
C VAL A 45 10.52 29.79 -5.43
N SER A 46 11.77 30.21 -5.34
CA SER A 46 12.91 29.31 -5.17
C SER A 46 12.87 28.60 -3.82
N GLU A 47 12.65 29.34 -2.74
CA GLU A 47 12.48 28.77 -1.40
C GLU A 47 11.29 27.83 -1.30
N PHE A 48 10.19 28.19 -1.94
CA PHE A 48 8.98 27.36 -1.98
C PHE A 48 9.23 26.02 -2.69
N ILE A 49 9.92 26.04 -3.84
CA ILE A 49 10.27 24.81 -4.58
C ILE A 49 11.24 23.94 -3.78
N ILE A 50 12.25 24.55 -3.15
CA ILE A 50 13.18 23.82 -2.27
C ILE A 50 12.42 23.18 -1.13
N PHE A 51 11.54 23.93 -0.46
CA PHE A 51 10.69 23.39 0.62
C PHE A 51 9.85 22.21 0.16
N LEU A 52 9.18 22.30 -0.98
CA LEU A 52 8.37 21.20 -1.52
C LEU A 52 9.23 19.96 -1.80
N LYS A 53 10.40 20.14 -2.39
CA LYS A 53 11.32 19.03 -2.67
C LYS A 53 11.75 18.34 -1.36
N GLU A 54 12.25 19.12 -0.41
CA GLU A 54 12.72 18.60 0.88
C GLU A 54 11.59 17.95 1.68
N ALA A 55 10.37 18.50 1.64
CA ALA A 55 9.20 17.92 2.31
C ALA A 55 8.81 16.56 1.71
N ILE A 56 8.84 16.43 0.38
CA ILE A 56 8.54 15.17 -0.31
C ILE A 56 9.63 14.13 -0.03
N GLU A 57 10.89 14.51 -0.19
CA GLU A 57 12.04 13.61 0.07
C GLU A 57 12.06 13.15 1.53
N GLY A 58 11.85 14.07 2.48
CA GLY A 58 11.79 13.78 3.91
C GLY A 58 10.64 12.85 4.27
N ARG A 59 9.47 13.06 3.67
CA ARG A 59 8.30 12.19 3.85
C ARG A 59 8.58 10.77 3.33
N GLU A 60 9.13 10.63 2.14
CA GLU A 60 9.41 9.32 1.56
C GLU A 60 10.53 8.60 2.32
N TYR A 61 11.55 9.31 2.77
CA TYR A 61 12.59 8.76 3.62
C TYR A 61 12.02 8.30 4.98
N GLY A 62 11.16 9.11 5.59
CA GLY A 62 10.48 8.75 6.84
C GLY A 62 9.63 7.49 6.70
N LYS A 63 8.86 7.37 5.62
CA LYS A 63 8.10 6.14 5.30
C LYS A 63 9.03 4.93 5.13
N PHE A 64 10.14 5.09 4.41
CA PHE A 64 11.11 4.02 4.19
C PHE A 64 11.67 3.49 5.52
N VAL A 65 12.11 4.39 6.41
CA VAL A 65 12.63 4.01 7.73
C VAL A 65 11.56 3.32 8.58
N PHE A 66 10.34 3.89 8.61
CA PHE A 66 9.20 3.31 9.31
C PHE A 66 8.86 1.91 8.77
N THR A 67 8.74 1.76 7.47
CA THR A 67 8.43 0.47 6.83
C THR A 67 9.50 -0.58 7.12
N LYS A 68 10.76 -0.19 7.19
CA LYS A 68 11.86 -1.08 7.58
C LYS A 68 11.67 -1.61 9.00
N SER A 69 11.31 -0.74 9.95
CA SER A 69 11.03 -1.14 11.34
C SER A 69 9.82 -2.07 11.43
N VAL A 70 8.72 -1.74 10.74
CA VAL A 70 7.53 -2.61 10.68
C VAL A 70 7.87 -3.98 10.10
N ASN A 71 8.69 -4.04 9.06
CA ASN A 71 9.11 -5.31 8.46
C ASN A 71 9.87 -6.19 9.45
N GLU A 72 10.76 -5.61 10.26
CA GLU A 72 11.47 -6.38 11.30
C GLU A 72 10.51 -6.89 12.38
N ILE A 73 9.54 -6.08 12.81
CA ILE A 73 8.49 -6.52 13.74
C ILE A 73 7.73 -7.72 13.15
N LEU A 74 7.27 -7.62 11.90
CA LEU A 74 6.53 -8.70 11.24
C LEU A 74 7.37 -9.99 11.10
N LYS A 75 8.67 -9.87 10.86
CA LYS A 75 9.58 -11.02 10.86
C LYS A 75 9.68 -11.69 12.22
N LEU A 76 9.76 -10.90 13.29
CA LEU A 76 9.79 -11.41 14.66
C LEU A 76 8.47 -12.09 15.02
N VAL A 77 7.32 -11.51 14.69
CA VAL A 77 5.99 -12.10 14.89
C VAL A 77 5.87 -13.43 14.14
N LYS A 78 6.30 -13.50 12.89
CA LYS A 78 6.33 -14.75 12.12
C LYS A 78 7.21 -15.80 12.80
N LYS A 79 8.42 -15.43 13.23
CA LYS A 79 9.36 -16.31 13.91
C LYS A 79 8.77 -16.83 15.22
N TYR A 80 8.11 -15.98 15.99
CA TYR A 80 7.43 -16.36 17.21
C TYR A 80 6.31 -17.36 16.95
N GLY A 81 5.41 -17.10 16.01
CA GLY A 81 4.34 -18.02 15.64
C GLY A 81 4.83 -19.39 15.19
N SER A 82 5.96 -19.44 14.47
CA SER A 82 6.53 -20.71 13.99
C SER A 82 6.96 -21.66 15.11
N GLN A 83 7.27 -21.16 16.30
CA GLN A 83 7.58 -21.98 17.48
C GLN A 83 6.39 -22.82 17.96
N PHE A 84 5.18 -22.35 17.67
CA PHE A 84 3.92 -23.02 18.00
C PHE A 84 3.31 -23.76 16.81
N GLY A 85 3.99 -23.82 15.67
CA GLY A 85 3.50 -24.43 14.43
C GLY A 85 2.49 -23.57 13.68
N LEU A 86 2.39 -22.26 14.02
CA LEU A 86 1.53 -21.30 13.33
C LEU A 86 2.23 -20.72 12.11
N SER A 87 1.52 -20.66 10.99
CA SER A 87 2.03 -20.08 9.75
C SER A 87 2.09 -18.55 9.80
N ALA A 88 2.80 -17.92 8.87
CA ALA A 88 2.79 -16.47 8.72
C ALA A 88 1.39 -15.92 8.40
N ASP A 89 0.59 -16.70 7.67
CA ASP A 89 -0.79 -16.38 7.35
C ASP A 89 -1.68 -16.45 8.59
N ASP A 90 -1.50 -17.46 9.45
CA ASP A 90 -2.18 -17.50 10.74
C ASP A 90 -1.84 -16.27 11.58
N MET A 91 -0.57 -15.95 11.72
CA MET A 91 -0.11 -14.81 12.52
C MET A 91 -0.59 -13.45 11.98
N SER A 92 -1.00 -13.36 10.71
CA SER A 92 -1.63 -12.15 10.17
C SER A 92 -2.99 -11.83 10.80
N PHE A 93 -3.62 -12.80 11.44
CA PHE A 93 -4.87 -12.65 12.19
C PHE A 93 -4.66 -12.48 13.71
N CYS A 94 -3.42 -12.42 14.16
CA CYS A 94 -3.10 -12.16 15.56
C CYS A 94 -2.99 -10.66 15.82
N ASP A 95 -3.71 -10.17 16.83
CA ASP A 95 -3.63 -8.78 17.24
C ASP A 95 -2.33 -8.51 18.00
N ILE A 96 -1.69 -7.37 17.74
CA ILE A 96 -0.48 -6.94 18.47
C ILE A 96 -0.72 -6.81 19.97
N THR A 97 -1.93 -6.42 20.37
CA THR A 97 -2.31 -6.30 21.78
C THR A 97 -2.29 -7.65 22.48
N THR A 98 -2.62 -8.73 21.79
CA THR A 98 -2.52 -10.09 22.34
C THR A 98 -1.06 -10.49 22.56
N LEU A 99 -0.18 -10.19 21.60
CA LEU A 99 1.25 -10.42 21.78
C LEU A 99 1.82 -9.64 22.96
N MET A 100 1.37 -8.39 23.15
CA MET A 100 1.77 -7.59 24.31
C MET A 100 1.25 -8.16 25.64
N ARG A 101 0.03 -8.71 25.66
CA ARG A 101 -0.53 -9.36 26.84
C ARG A 101 0.24 -10.62 27.24
N LEU A 102 0.71 -11.39 26.27
CA LEU A 102 1.53 -12.58 26.56
C LEU A 102 2.79 -12.22 27.35
N TYR A 103 3.39 -11.07 27.10
CA TYR A 103 4.53 -10.60 27.88
C TYR A 103 4.18 -10.31 29.35
N SER A 104 2.96 -9.89 29.65
CA SER A 104 2.52 -9.53 31.00
C SER A 104 1.89 -10.71 31.80
N THR A 105 1.48 -11.79 31.11
CA THR A 105 0.68 -12.88 31.72
C THR A 105 1.45 -14.20 31.86
N ILE A 106 2.72 -14.15 31.93
CA ILE A 106 3.70 -15.25 31.74
C ILE A 106 3.45 -16.55 32.56
N ALA A 107 2.63 -16.54 33.60
CA ALA A 107 2.62 -17.67 34.53
C ALA A 107 1.49 -18.68 34.38
N PHE A 108 0.40 -18.40 33.63
CA PHE A 108 -0.84 -19.20 33.76
C PHE A 108 -1.59 -19.55 32.49
N VAL A 109 -1.13 -19.13 31.32
CA VAL A 109 -1.84 -19.38 30.05
C VAL A 109 -0.91 -20.10 29.08
N GLU A 110 -1.42 -21.19 28.51
CA GLU A 110 -0.73 -21.84 27.39
C GLU A 110 -0.76 -20.91 26.16
N GLU A 111 0.38 -20.32 25.84
CA GLU A 111 0.54 -19.30 24.77
C GLU A 111 -0.03 -19.78 23.44
N LYS A 112 0.22 -21.04 23.08
CA LYS A 112 -0.28 -21.65 21.84
C LYS A 112 -1.81 -21.67 21.79
N SER A 113 -2.45 -22.05 22.90
CA SER A 113 -3.91 -22.11 22.98
C SER A 113 -4.53 -20.72 22.81
N LEU A 114 -3.98 -19.73 23.50
CA LEU A 114 -4.45 -18.35 23.41
C LEU A 114 -4.30 -17.78 22.00
N LEU A 115 -3.15 -17.94 21.38
CA LEU A 115 -2.91 -17.50 20.00
C LEU A 115 -3.87 -18.19 19.03
N SER A 116 -4.04 -19.52 19.16
CA SER A 116 -4.91 -20.29 18.26
C SER A 116 -6.38 -19.88 18.37
N GLN A 117 -6.85 -19.63 19.59
CA GLN A 117 -8.23 -19.17 19.81
C GLN A 117 -8.47 -17.79 19.20
N GLU A 118 -7.55 -16.87 19.41
CA GLU A 118 -7.66 -15.54 18.85
C GLU A 118 -7.61 -15.54 17.32
N ILE A 119 -6.65 -16.22 16.74
CA ILE A 119 -6.54 -16.39 15.29
C ILE A 119 -7.83 -16.93 14.70
N HIS A 120 -8.39 -18.00 15.33
CA HIS A 120 -9.64 -18.58 14.89
C HIS A 120 -10.81 -17.59 14.94
N ARG A 121 -10.94 -16.86 16.05
CA ARG A 121 -11.95 -15.80 16.20
C ARG A 121 -11.80 -14.73 15.13
N ASN A 122 -10.60 -14.21 14.95
CA ASN A 122 -10.32 -13.12 14.02
C ASN A 122 -10.48 -13.54 12.56
N LYS A 123 -10.16 -14.79 12.20
CA LYS A 123 -10.49 -15.36 10.88
C LYS A 123 -11.99 -15.38 10.62
N LYS A 124 -12.80 -15.79 11.59
CA LYS A 124 -14.28 -15.77 11.47
C LYS A 124 -14.80 -14.34 11.27
N ILE A 125 -14.32 -13.40 12.07
CA ILE A 125 -14.71 -11.98 11.97
C ILE A 125 -14.31 -11.41 10.60
N ASN A 126 -13.08 -11.66 10.15
CA ASN A 126 -12.61 -11.20 8.86
C ASN A 126 -13.42 -11.78 7.69
N ASN A 127 -13.81 -13.05 7.78
CA ASN A 127 -14.68 -13.65 6.76
C ASN A 127 -16.08 -13.04 6.75
N ALA A 128 -16.63 -12.68 7.91
CA ALA A 128 -17.88 -11.96 7.98
C ALA A 128 -17.76 -10.55 7.36
N TYR A 129 -16.66 -9.84 7.66
CA TYR A 129 -16.41 -8.50 7.10
C TYR A 129 -16.26 -8.50 5.59
N LYS A 130 -15.71 -9.56 4.99
CA LYS A 130 -15.64 -9.68 3.53
C LYS A 130 -17.00 -9.72 2.84
N LEU A 131 -18.05 -10.08 3.55
CA LEU A 131 -19.43 -10.09 3.04
C LEU A 131 -20.12 -8.73 3.20
N LEU A 132 -19.55 -7.82 3.99
CA LEU A 132 -20.12 -6.48 4.19
C LEU A 132 -19.75 -5.58 3.02
N LYS A 133 -20.78 -4.94 2.47
CA LYS A 133 -20.62 -3.83 1.55
C LYS A 133 -20.95 -2.56 2.32
N LEU A 134 -20.06 -1.60 2.29
CA LEU A 134 -20.25 -0.30 2.95
C LEU A 134 -20.41 0.79 1.90
N PRO A 135 -21.10 1.88 2.21
CA PRO A 135 -21.15 3.05 1.33
C PRO A 135 -19.76 3.69 1.22
N THR A 136 -19.54 4.40 0.13
CA THR A 136 -18.28 5.13 -0.12
C THR A 136 -18.03 6.25 0.91
N LEU A 137 -19.11 6.84 1.43
CA LEU A 137 -19.08 7.88 2.43
C LEU A 137 -20.12 7.56 3.52
N ILE A 138 -19.75 7.67 4.78
CA ILE A 138 -20.61 7.52 5.94
C ILE A 138 -20.59 8.87 6.67
N CYS A 139 -21.73 9.56 6.68
CA CYS A 139 -21.94 10.82 7.40
C CYS A 139 -22.74 10.59 8.67
N GLU A 140 -23.68 9.66 8.64
CA GLU A 140 -24.58 9.34 9.76
C GLU A 140 -24.64 7.82 9.96
N ALA A 141 -25.06 7.39 11.15
CA ALA A 141 -25.15 5.96 11.49
C ALA A 141 -26.10 5.18 10.56
N ASP A 142 -27.15 5.83 10.09
CA ASP A 142 -28.13 5.20 9.19
C ASP A 142 -27.61 4.95 7.77
N ASP A 143 -26.55 5.63 7.37
CA ASP A 143 -25.93 5.45 6.03
C ASP A 143 -25.38 4.03 5.86
N ILE A 144 -25.09 3.32 6.96
CA ILE A 144 -24.62 1.92 6.92
C ILE A 144 -25.72 0.98 6.45
N TYR A 145 -26.98 1.32 6.69
CA TYR A 145 -28.12 0.44 6.40
C TYR A 145 -28.89 0.84 5.14
N ARG A 146 -28.76 2.08 4.69
CA ARG A 146 -29.52 2.66 3.59
C ARG A 146 -28.61 3.43 2.64
N PHE A 147 -27.99 2.74 1.71
CA PHE A 147 -27.20 3.40 0.69
C PHE A 147 -27.46 2.79 -0.68
N TYR A 148 -27.36 3.62 -1.70
CA TYR A 148 -27.39 3.19 -3.07
C TYR A 148 -25.95 2.96 -3.54
N HIS A 149 -25.68 1.80 -4.12
CA HIS A 149 -24.51 1.66 -4.96
C HIS A 149 -24.78 2.44 -6.24
N SER A 150 -24.12 3.58 -6.40
CA SER A 150 -24.03 4.18 -7.74
C SER A 150 -23.35 3.17 -8.66
N GLU A 151 -23.93 2.96 -9.84
CA GLU A 151 -23.21 2.26 -10.88
C GLU A 151 -21.92 3.04 -11.13
N ILE A 152 -20.78 2.40 -10.85
CA ILE A 152 -19.48 3.03 -11.03
C ILE A 152 -19.23 3.01 -12.54
N GLU A 153 -19.31 4.18 -13.17
CA GLU A 153 -18.87 4.31 -14.54
C GLU A 153 -17.37 4.00 -14.64
N PRO A 154 -16.95 3.27 -15.69
CA PRO A 154 -15.53 2.99 -15.88
C PRO A 154 -14.71 4.28 -15.93
N ASN A 155 -13.67 4.34 -15.10
CA ASN A 155 -12.72 5.45 -15.11
C ASN A 155 -11.55 5.11 -16.03
N PHE A 156 -11.45 5.83 -17.16
CA PHE A 156 -10.40 5.61 -18.14
C PHE A 156 -9.22 6.56 -17.90
N VAL A 157 -8.02 6.00 -17.73
CA VAL A 157 -6.79 6.77 -17.62
C VAL A 157 -6.29 7.21 -19.00
N THR A 158 -6.59 6.42 -20.04
CA THR A 158 -6.24 6.73 -21.44
C THR A 158 -7.45 6.58 -22.34
N LEU A 159 -7.45 7.30 -23.49
CA LEU A 159 -8.47 7.19 -24.52
C LEU A 159 -8.05 6.24 -25.66
N ASN A 160 -6.96 5.50 -25.48
CA ASN A 160 -6.45 4.60 -26.49
C ASN A 160 -7.21 3.28 -26.46
N ASN A 161 -7.56 2.78 -27.66
CA ASN A 161 -8.10 1.44 -27.81
C ASN A 161 -6.93 0.45 -27.96
N VAL A 162 -6.95 -0.62 -27.18
CA VAL A 162 -5.94 -1.67 -27.19
C VAL A 162 -6.63 -3.01 -27.41
N ALA A 163 -6.02 -3.86 -28.23
CA ALA A 163 -6.45 -5.23 -28.39
C ALA A 163 -5.31 -6.18 -27.96
N GLY A 164 -5.64 -7.20 -27.20
CA GLY A 164 -4.67 -8.18 -26.71
C GLY A 164 -5.35 -9.35 -26.02
N GLU A 165 -4.60 -10.39 -25.74
CA GLU A 165 -5.08 -11.54 -24.98
C GLU A 165 -5.32 -11.16 -23.51
N PRO A 166 -6.49 -11.46 -22.91
CA PRO A 166 -6.75 -11.12 -21.53
C PRO A 166 -6.07 -12.10 -20.57
N ILE A 167 -5.52 -11.57 -19.47
CA ILE A 167 -5.04 -12.34 -18.33
C ILE A 167 -5.89 -11.96 -17.11
N PHE A 168 -6.48 -12.96 -16.48
CA PHE A 168 -7.19 -12.85 -15.20
C PHE A 168 -6.35 -13.51 -14.10
N ASP A 169 -6.62 -13.17 -12.86
CA ASP A 169 -5.98 -13.79 -11.68
C ASP A 169 -4.45 -13.73 -11.69
N LEU A 170 -3.90 -12.57 -11.96
CA LEU A 170 -2.46 -12.37 -11.94
C LEU A 170 -1.90 -12.71 -10.56
N GLN A 171 -1.23 -13.86 -10.45
CA GLN A 171 -0.60 -14.23 -9.20
C GLN A 171 0.61 -13.32 -8.95
N LYS A 172 0.83 -12.94 -7.69
CA LYS A 172 1.92 -12.03 -7.24
C LYS A 172 3.35 -12.51 -7.58
N ARG A 173 3.50 -13.66 -8.24
CA ARG A 173 4.78 -14.25 -8.68
C ARG A 173 4.82 -14.54 -10.18
N THR A 174 3.92 -13.95 -10.94
CA THR A 174 3.92 -14.12 -12.39
C THR A 174 5.19 -13.51 -12.97
N GLN A 175 5.86 -14.24 -13.86
CA GLN A 175 7.05 -13.71 -14.53
C GLN A 175 6.64 -12.57 -15.47
N PRO A 176 7.42 -11.49 -15.55
CA PRO A 176 7.10 -10.32 -16.37
C PRO A 176 6.80 -10.65 -17.84
N GLN A 177 7.49 -11.64 -18.40
CA GLN A 177 7.31 -12.06 -19.79
C GLN A 177 5.89 -12.56 -20.10
N VAL A 178 5.16 -13.02 -19.09
CA VAL A 178 3.80 -13.56 -19.26
C VAL A 178 2.79 -12.45 -19.56
N ILE A 179 3.04 -11.23 -19.11
CA ILE A 179 2.13 -10.09 -19.28
C ILE A 179 2.42 -9.22 -20.50
N PHE A 180 3.57 -9.45 -21.15
CA PHE A 180 3.98 -8.64 -22.29
C PHE A 180 2.96 -8.72 -23.45
N ASN A 181 2.52 -7.57 -23.95
CA ASN A 181 1.48 -7.43 -24.99
C ASN A 181 0.10 -8.06 -24.64
N LYS A 182 -0.25 -8.14 -23.35
CA LYS A 182 -1.52 -8.69 -22.91
C LYS A 182 -2.35 -7.64 -22.13
N ILE A 183 -3.64 -7.88 -22.04
CA ILE A 183 -4.55 -7.06 -21.22
C ILE A 183 -4.69 -7.74 -19.87
N VAL A 184 -4.21 -7.08 -18.83
CA VAL A 184 -4.20 -7.63 -17.46
C VAL A 184 -5.40 -7.10 -16.68
N PHE A 185 -6.19 -8.01 -16.11
CA PHE A 185 -7.29 -7.69 -15.21
C PHE A 185 -6.87 -7.99 -13.77
N ILE A 186 -7.01 -7.00 -12.90
CA ILE A 186 -6.73 -7.11 -11.46
C ILE A 186 -7.95 -6.67 -10.66
N GLU A 187 -8.23 -7.33 -9.54
CA GLU A 187 -9.38 -6.99 -8.67
C GLU A 187 -9.22 -5.64 -8.00
N SER A 188 -8.00 -5.31 -7.59
CA SER A 188 -7.68 -4.02 -6.96
C SER A 188 -6.28 -3.58 -7.34
N ALA A 189 -6.15 -2.30 -7.65
CA ALA A 189 -4.87 -1.67 -7.94
C ALA A 189 -4.16 -1.29 -6.62
N ASP A 190 -3.59 -2.27 -5.91
CA ASP A 190 -2.76 -1.99 -4.76
C ASP A 190 -1.30 -1.68 -5.18
N PRO A 191 -0.51 -0.97 -4.38
CA PRO A 191 0.89 -0.63 -4.72
C PRO A 191 1.78 -1.83 -5.02
N GLY A 192 1.37 -3.04 -4.65
CA GLY A 192 2.07 -4.28 -4.96
C GLY A 192 1.99 -4.69 -6.43
N PHE A 193 1.17 -4.02 -7.24
CA PHE A 193 1.05 -4.23 -8.68
C PHE A 193 1.78 -3.19 -9.54
N ASP A 194 2.47 -2.22 -8.93
CA ASP A 194 3.18 -1.15 -9.66
C ASP A 194 4.21 -1.69 -10.66
N TRP A 195 4.75 -2.88 -10.41
CA TRP A 195 5.68 -3.56 -11.30
C TRP A 195 5.08 -3.87 -12.69
N ILE A 196 3.74 -3.98 -12.84
CA ILE A 196 3.07 -4.24 -14.12
C ILE A 196 3.37 -3.13 -15.13
N PHE A 197 3.50 -1.88 -14.66
CA PHE A 197 3.76 -0.73 -15.52
C PHE A 197 5.22 -0.64 -16.02
N SER A 198 6.07 -1.56 -15.59
CA SER A 198 7.48 -1.62 -16.01
C SER A 198 7.72 -2.52 -17.23
N TYR A 199 6.66 -3.16 -17.77
CA TYR A 199 6.77 -4.16 -18.84
C TYR A 199 5.79 -3.94 -19.97
#